data_72b44544417ce1a9a32eb0def12dca98
#
_entry.id   72b44544417ce1a9a32eb0def12dca98
#
_cell.length_a   1.000
_cell.length_b   1.000
_cell.length_c   1.000
_cell.angle_alpha   90.00
_cell.angle_beta   90.00
_cell.angle_gamma   90.00
#
_symmetry.space_group_name_H-M   'P 1'
#
loop_
_entity.id
_entity.type
_entity.pdbx_description
1 polymer ?
#
loop_
_entity_poly.entity_id
_entity_poly.type
_entity_poly.pdbx_seq_one_letter_code
_entity_poly.pdbx_strand_id
1 'polypeptide(L)'
;MDLAPEQKLHGFTVRTREELPEIDGTAYVLDHDKSGAQLLYLRNDDNNKAFSIAFKTPPADDTGVFHILEHSVLCGSDKFPVKEPFVDLLKSSMQTFLNAMTFPDKTMYPVASTNDQDLLNLADVYLDAVLHPAIYRKRAIFEQEGWHYELGGDTEAEAGDSVAGDAVAATETADGSARLVLNGVVYNEMKGALSDPNSVL
;
A
#
# COMPACT_ATOMS: atom_id res chain seq x y z
N MET A 1 -24.79 16.63 2.38
CA MET A 1 -25.79 15.79 1.71
C MET A 1 -26.31 14.82 2.78
N ASP A 2 -27.61 14.69 2.96
CA ASP A 2 -28.20 13.71 3.88
C ASP A 2 -28.75 12.56 3.03
N LEU A 3 -28.34 11.32 3.34
CA LEU A 3 -28.71 10.12 2.59
C LEU A 3 -29.74 9.32 3.39
N ALA A 4 -30.77 8.82 2.73
CA ALA A 4 -31.78 7.96 3.35
C ALA A 4 -31.46 6.47 3.07
N PRO A 5 -31.82 5.54 3.98
CA PRO A 5 -31.76 4.11 3.71
C PRO A 5 -32.51 3.77 2.41
N GLU A 6 -31.99 2.79 1.67
CA GLU A 6 -32.46 2.34 0.33
C GLU A 6 -32.30 3.38 -0.79
N GLN A 7 -31.76 4.57 -0.53
CA GLN A 7 -31.42 5.54 -1.57
C GLN A 7 -30.31 5.01 -2.46
N LYS A 8 -30.47 5.19 -3.78
CA LYS A 8 -29.45 4.84 -4.77
C LYS A 8 -28.67 6.05 -5.23
N LEU A 9 -27.34 5.92 -5.29
CA LEU A 9 -26.43 6.99 -5.69
C LEU A 9 -25.19 6.38 -6.39
N HIS A 10 -24.96 6.75 -7.66
CA HIS A 10 -23.78 6.34 -8.44
C HIS A 10 -23.49 4.83 -8.44
N GLY A 11 -24.53 3.99 -8.47
CA GLY A 11 -24.37 2.53 -8.45
C GLY A 11 -24.19 1.93 -7.05
N PHE A 12 -24.37 2.73 -6.01
CA PHE A 12 -24.41 2.29 -4.62
C PHE A 12 -25.82 2.40 -4.06
N THR A 13 -26.17 1.49 -3.16
CA THR A 13 -27.39 1.51 -2.37
C THR A 13 -27.06 1.72 -0.91
N VAL A 14 -27.66 2.73 -0.28
CA VAL A 14 -27.49 3.01 1.17
C VAL A 14 -28.16 1.90 1.97
N ARG A 15 -27.39 1.20 2.82
CA ARG A 15 -27.87 0.14 3.69
C ARG A 15 -28.29 0.66 5.06
N THR A 16 -27.38 1.41 5.68
CA THR A 16 -27.62 1.94 7.02
C THR A 16 -27.24 3.42 7.07
N ARG A 17 -27.90 4.11 7.99
CA ARG A 17 -27.58 5.47 8.43
C ARG A 17 -27.60 5.47 9.96
N GLU A 18 -26.55 5.92 10.58
CA GLU A 18 -26.38 5.94 12.04
C GLU A 18 -25.77 7.25 12.49
N GLU A 19 -26.36 7.85 13.52
CA GLU A 19 -25.77 9.02 14.18
C GLU A 19 -24.65 8.57 15.12
N LEU A 20 -23.52 9.26 15.07
CA LEU A 20 -22.35 9.02 15.91
C LEU A 20 -22.08 10.25 16.78
N PRO A 21 -22.72 10.35 17.97
CA PRO A 21 -22.57 11.50 18.85
C PRO A 21 -21.14 11.72 19.30
N GLU A 22 -20.32 10.66 19.38
CA GLU A 22 -18.93 10.71 19.85
C GLU A 22 -18.02 11.55 18.95
N ILE A 23 -18.38 11.67 17.67
CA ILE A 23 -17.62 12.44 16.67
C ILE A 23 -18.44 13.55 16.04
N ASP A 24 -19.62 13.86 16.62
CA ASP A 24 -20.59 14.83 16.10
C ASP A 24 -20.88 14.62 14.60
N GLY A 25 -21.13 13.35 14.23
CA GLY A 25 -21.19 12.93 12.85
C GLY A 25 -22.28 11.91 12.54
N THR A 26 -22.39 11.57 11.27
CA THR A 26 -23.29 10.54 10.75
C THR A 26 -22.49 9.54 9.92
N ALA A 27 -22.69 8.25 10.17
CA ALA A 27 -22.16 7.16 9.35
C ALA A 27 -23.21 6.67 8.36
N TYR A 28 -22.76 6.37 7.15
CA TYR A 28 -23.53 5.71 6.11
C TYR A 28 -22.76 4.49 5.61
N VAL A 29 -23.41 3.34 5.58
CA VAL A 29 -22.88 2.14 4.92
C VAL A 29 -23.62 1.94 3.61
N LEU A 30 -22.88 1.81 2.52
CA LEU A 30 -23.42 1.61 1.19
C LEU A 30 -22.83 0.35 0.57
N ASP A 31 -23.62 -0.37 -0.23
CA ASP A 31 -23.13 -1.48 -1.04
C ASP A 31 -23.13 -1.08 -2.52
N HIS A 32 -22.07 -1.40 -3.23
CA HIS A 32 -22.00 -1.22 -4.68
C HIS A 32 -22.81 -2.31 -5.39
N ASP A 33 -23.83 -1.92 -6.14
CA ASP A 33 -24.83 -2.81 -6.72
C ASP A 33 -24.23 -3.92 -7.62
N LYS A 34 -23.11 -3.66 -8.30
CA LYS A 34 -22.48 -4.62 -9.23
C LYS A 34 -21.44 -5.53 -8.59
N SER A 35 -20.57 -4.98 -7.74
CA SER A 35 -19.43 -5.72 -7.20
C SER A 35 -19.63 -6.21 -5.78
N GLY A 36 -20.63 -5.70 -5.05
CA GLY A 36 -20.81 -5.96 -3.63
C GLY A 36 -19.77 -5.28 -2.74
N ALA A 37 -18.95 -4.39 -3.29
CA ALA A 37 -17.99 -3.61 -2.48
C ALA A 37 -18.76 -2.73 -1.49
N GLN A 38 -18.26 -2.65 -0.26
CA GLN A 38 -18.83 -1.82 0.78
C GLN A 38 -18.13 -0.47 0.85
N LEU A 39 -18.90 0.58 1.01
CA LEU A 39 -18.43 1.94 1.24
C LEU A 39 -18.94 2.42 2.60
N LEU A 40 -18.01 2.79 3.48
CA LEU A 40 -18.30 3.55 4.69
C LEU A 40 -18.07 5.03 4.41
N TYR A 41 -19.13 5.84 4.52
CA TYR A 41 -19.04 7.28 4.44
C TYR A 41 -19.33 7.89 5.81
N LEU A 42 -18.31 8.55 6.38
CA LEU A 42 -18.43 9.31 7.63
C LEU A 42 -18.54 10.80 7.31
N ARG A 43 -19.58 11.43 7.83
CA ARG A 43 -19.81 12.86 7.71
C ARG A 43 -19.74 13.49 9.08
N ASN A 44 -18.79 14.40 9.27
CA ASN A 44 -18.59 15.21 10.47
C ASN A 44 -18.09 16.60 10.10
N ASP A 45 -17.74 17.42 11.08
CA ASP A 45 -17.23 18.78 10.88
C ASP A 45 -15.68 18.85 10.79
N ASP A 46 -14.98 17.71 10.77
CA ASP A 46 -13.54 17.69 10.58
C ASP A 46 -13.18 18.18 9.16
N ASN A 47 -12.27 19.14 9.07
CA ASN A 47 -11.78 19.64 7.78
C ASN A 47 -10.69 18.73 7.18
N ASN A 48 -10.10 17.79 7.95
CA ASN A 48 -9.18 16.81 7.46
C ASN A 48 -9.95 15.60 6.90
N LYS A 49 -10.07 15.55 5.59
CA LYS A 49 -10.83 14.51 4.90
C LYS A 49 -9.92 13.34 4.56
N ALA A 50 -10.42 12.13 4.75
CA ALA A 50 -9.69 10.90 4.44
C ALA A 50 -10.42 10.06 3.40
N PHE A 51 -9.64 9.41 2.56
CA PHE A 51 -10.08 8.36 1.65
C PHE A 51 -9.21 7.11 1.88
N SER A 52 -9.82 5.93 1.84
CA SER A 52 -9.08 4.68 1.86
C SER A 52 -9.78 3.63 1.01
N ILE A 53 -9.02 2.87 0.21
CA ILE A 53 -9.50 1.64 -0.40
C ILE A 53 -8.78 0.47 0.24
N ALA A 54 -9.55 -0.59 0.58
CA ALA A 54 -9.04 -1.75 1.28
C ALA A 54 -9.54 -3.05 0.63
N PHE A 55 -8.68 -4.07 0.69
CA PHE A 55 -8.96 -5.41 0.18
C PHE A 55 -8.75 -6.44 1.28
N LYS A 56 -9.56 -7.49 1.31
CA LYS A 56 -9.28 -8.67 2.12
C LYS A 56 -8.17 -9.47 1.46
N THR A 57 -7.05 -9.62 2.17
CA THR A 57 -5.84 -10.27 1.66
C THR A 57 -5.27 -11.25 2.69
N PRO A 58 -6.06 -12.27 3.15
CA PRO A 58 -5.53 -13.30 4.03
C PRO A 58 -4.49 -14.13 3.28
N PRO A 59 -3.23 -14.21 3.75
CA PRO A 59 -2.18 -14.96 3.07
C PRO A 59 -2.48 -16.47 3.13
N ALA A 60 -2.17 -17.16 2.04
CA ALA A 60 -2.27 -18.62 1.96
C ALA A 60 -0.94 -19.32 2.31
N ASP A 61 0.17 -18.56 2.27
CA ASP A 61 1.52 -19.05 2.50
C ASP A 61 2.45 -17.91 2.96
N ASP A 62 3.73 -18.21 3.16
CA ASP A 62 4.75 -17.28 3.66
C ASP A 62 5.51 -16.54 2.54
N THR A 63 4.99 -16.50 1.31
CA THR A 63 5.66 -15.83 0.18
C THR A 63 5.65 -14.30 0.27
N GLY A 64 4.81 -13.72 1.12
CA GLY A 64 4.68 -12.27 1.27
C GLY A 64 3.96 -11.61 0.08
N VAL A 65 3.20 -12.37 -0.71
CA VAL A 65 2.60 -11.90 -1.98
C VAL A 65 1.79 -10.62 -1.84
N PHE A 66 1.03 -10.45 -0.76
CA PHE A 66 0.19 -9.26 -0.59
C PHE A 66 1.00 -8.00 -0.26
N HIS A 67 2.10 -8.12 0.48
CA HIS A 67 3.02 -7.00 0.73
C HIS A 67 3.79 -6.63 -0.56
N ILE A 68 4.25 -7.63 -1.31
CA ILE A 68 4.85 -7.42 -2.63
C ILE A 68 3.87 -6.72 -3.60
N LEU A 69 2.59 -7.13 -3.60
CA LEU A 69 1.56 -6.47 -4.40
C LEU A 69 1.27 -5.04 -3.93
N GLU A 70 1.26 -4.80 -2.62
CA GLU A 70 1.10 -3.46 -2.07
C GLU A 70 2.11 -2.48 -2.65
N HIS A 71 3.40 -2.82 -2.59
CA HIS A 71 4.47 -2.02 -3.21
C HIS A 71 4.30 -1.93 -4.73
N SER A 72 4.09 -3.07 -5.38
CA SER A 72 4.07 -3.17 -6.83
C SER A 72 2.98 -2.34 -7.50
N VAL A 73 1.78 -2.22 -6.90
CA VAL A 73 0.69 -1.42 -7.47
C VAL A 73 0.98 0.07 -7.43
N LEU A 74 1.83 0.52 -6.50
CA LEU A 74 2.25 1.92 -6.38
C LEU A 74 3.41 2.31 -7.31
N CYS A 75 3.95 1.37 -8.10
CA CYS A 75 5.03 1.60 -9.07
C CYS A 75 4.53 2.04 -10.45
N GLY A 76 3.38 2.71 -10.53
CA GLY A 76 2.77 3.24 -11.73
C GLY A 76 1.49 2.55 -12.16
N SER A 77 0.69 3.26 -12.93
CA SER A 77 -0.65 2.84 -13.37
C SER A 77 -0.96 3.31 -14.79
N ASP A 78 -2.19 3.07 -15.26
CA ASP A 78 -2.59 3.44 -16.61
C ASP A 78 -2.60 4.96 -16.83
N LYS A 79 -3.19 5.71 -15.91
CA LYS A 79 -3.23 7.18 -15.99
C LYS A 79 -1.91 7.82 -15.55
N PHE A 80 -1.20 7.18 -14.62
CA PHE A 80 0.02 7.70 -14.00
C PHE A 80 1.19 6.74 -14.26
N PRO A 81 1.71 6.67 -15.51
CA PRO A 81 2.73 5.70 -15.92
C PRO A 81 4.16 6.07 -15.46
N VAL A 82 4.30 6.95 -14.47
CA VAL A 82 5.58 7.35 -13.87
C VAL A 82 6.13 6.22 -12.98
N LYS A 83 7.44 6.24 -12.72
CA LYS A 83 8.11 5.14 -12.01
C LYS A 83 7.66 5.05 -10.54
N GLU A 84 7.49 6.18 -9.86
CA GLU A 84 7.22 6.27 -8.43
C GLU A 84 6.20 7.38 -8.14
N PRO A 85 4.92 7.22 -8.57
CA PRO A 85 3.90 8.26 -8.35
C PRO A 85 3.68 8.55 -6.87
N PHE A 86 3.87 7.56 -5.99
CA PHE A 86 3.78 7.70 -4.54
C PHE A 86 4.82 8.71 -4.00
N VAL A 87 6.08 8.60 -4.42
CA VAL A 87 7.15 9.51 -4.00
C VAL A 87 6.92 10.93 -4.52
N ASP A 88 6.38 11.06 -5.74
CA ASP A 88 6.03 12.35 -6.32
C ASP A 88 4.89 13.02 -5.53
N LEU A 89 3.88 12.26 -5.10
CA LEU A 89 2.80 12.77 -4.26
C LEU A 89 3.30 13.21 -2.88
N LEU A 90 4.20 12.47 -2.25
CA LEU A 90 4.82 12.87 -0.98
C LEU A 90 5.49 14.25 -1.06
N LYS A 91 6.03 14.62 -2.22
CA LYS A 91 6.76 15.87 -2.42
C LYS A 91 5.89 17.02 -2.92
N SER A 92 4.77 16.73 -3.60
CA SER A 92 4.02 17.73 -4.35
C SER A 92 2.60 17.98 -3.86
N SER A 93 2.00 17.05 -3.10
CA SER A 93 0.66 17.22 -2.56
C SER A 93 0.65 17.93 -1.20
N MET A 94 -0.53 18.42 -0.81
CA MET A 94 -0.79 19.00 0.52
C MET A 94 -1.35 17.96 1.50
N GLN A 95 -1.03 16.70 1.27
CA GLN A 95 -1.50 15.57 2.06
C GLN A 95 -1.15 15.76 3.56
N THR A 96 -2.07 15.39 4.41
CA THR A 96 -1.85 15.28 5.87
C THR A 96 -1.51 13.85 6.28
N PHE A 97 -1.88 12.88 5.43
CA PHE A 97 -1.52 11.48 5.57
C PHE A 97 -1.50 10.80 4.21
N LEU A 98 -0.48 9.99 3.96
CA LEU A 98 -0.33 9.21 2.74
C LEU A 98 0.46 7.95 3.08
N ASN A 99 -0.15 6.76 2.87
CA ASN A 99 0.50 5.49 3.17
C ASN A 99 -0.12 4.34 2.36
N ALA A 100 0.52 3.19 2.43
CA ALA A 100 -0.02 1.88 2.11
C ALA A 100 0.36 0.92 3.22
N MET A 101 -0.49 -0.05 3.53
CA MET A 101 -0.29 -0.92 4.68
C MET A 101 -0.85 -2.31 4.41
N THR A 102 -0.02 -3.34 4.61
CA THR A 102 -0.44 -4.74 4.60
C THR A 102 -0.49 -5.28 6.02
N PHE A 103 -1.68 -5.68 6.43
CA PHE A 103 -1.97 -6.34 7.70
C PHE A 103 -2.13 -7.86 7.49
N PRO A 104 -2.24 -8.66 8.56
CA PRO A 104 -2.40 -10.10 8.42
C PRO A 104 -3.62 -10.57 7.63
N ASP A 105 -4.67 -9.75 7.50
CA ASP A 105 -5.95 -10.12 6.88
C ASP A 105 -6.42 -9.16 5.80
N LYS A 106 -5.73 -8.02 5.63
CA LYS A 106 -6.13 -6.96 4.68
C LYS A 106 -4.95 -6.13 4.22
N THR A 107 -5.09 -5.53 3.05
CA THR A 107 -4.20 -4.48 2.54
C THR A 107 -5.01 -3.23 2.28
N MET A 108 -4.53 -2.06 2.69
CA MET A 108 -5.25 -0.81 2.56
C MET A 108 -4.36 0.35 2.14
N TYR A 109 -4.95 1.29 1.43
CA TYR A 109 -4.30 2.43 0.81
C TYR A 109 -4.98 3.73 1.26
N PRO A 110 -4.61 4.28 2.43
CA PRO A 110 -5.21 5.48 2.99
C PRO A 110 -4.49 6.75 2.56
N VAL A 111 -5.28 7.80 2.30
CA VAL A 111 -4.81 9.17 2.06
C VAL A 111 -5.70 10.16 2.80
N ALA A 112 -5.14 11.29 3.20
CA ALA A 112 -5.90 12.38 3.79
C ALA A 112 -5.34 13.75 3.39
N SER A 113 -6.23 14.73 3.28
CA SER A 113 -5.88 16.12 3.02
C SER A 113 -6.94 17.07 3.59
N THR A 114 -6.52 18.26 4.01
CA THR A 114 -7.44 19.36 4.35
C THR A 114 -7.93 20.13 3.11
N ASN A 115 -7.33 19.90 1.95
CA ASN A 115 -7.71 20.50 0.69
C ASN A 115 -8.55 19.53 -0.15
N ASP A 116 -9.75 19.95 -0.55
CA ASP A 116 -10.70 19.09 -1.27
C ASP A 116 -10.18 18.63 -2.64
N GLN A 117 -9.54 19.54 -3.40
CA GLN A 117 -9.02 19.20 -4.71
C GLN A 117 -7.81 18.26 -4.61
N ASP A 118 -6.97 18.48 -3.62
CA ASP A 118 -5.83 17.61 -3.35
C ASP A 118 -6.28 16.19 -2.96
N LEU A 119 -7.26 16.08 -2.06
CA LEU A 119 -7.85 14.79 -1.71
C LEU A 119 -8.42 14.04 -2.92
N LEU A 120 -9.15 14.73 -3.80
CA LEU A 120 -9.69 14.12 -5.03
C LEU A 120 -8.58 13.63 -5.96
N ASN A 121 -7.50 14.41 -6.10
CA ASN A 121 -6.34 14.02 -6.89
C ASN A 121 -5.63 12.79 -6.28
N LEU A 122 -5.42 12.78 -4.96
CA LEU A 122 -4.84 11.64 -4.24
C LEU A 122 -5.70 10.38 -4.41
N ALA A 123 -7.02 10.50 -4.25
CA ALA A 123 -7.95 9.40 -4.42
C ALA A 123 -7.93 8.85 -5.86
N ASP A 124 -7.86 9.73 -6.89
CA ASP A 124 -7.79 9.30 -8.30
C ASP A 124 -6.49 8.53 -8.58
N VAL A 125 -5.35 9.01 -8.08
CA VAL A 125 -4.07 8.30 -8.22
C VAL A 125 -4.11 6.93 -7.56
N TYR A 126 -4.61 6.85 -6.32
CA TYR A 126 -4.67 5.58 -5.57
C TYR A 126 -5.67 4.59 -6.17
N LEU A 127 -6.84 5.07 -6.62
CA LEU A 127 -7.81 4.21 -7.32
C LEU A 127 -7.24 3.65 -8.62
N ASP A 128 -6.58 4.49 -9.42
CA ASP A 128 -5.98 4.01 -10.67
C ASP A 128 -4.81 3.05 -10.41
N ALA A 129 -3.98 3.32 -9.39
CA ALA A 129 -2.89 2.46 -8.99
C ALA A 129 -3.37 1.04 -8.62
N VAL A 130 -4.40 0.93 -7.79
CA VAL A 130 -4.87 -0.39 -7.31
C VAL A 130 -5.79 -1.11 -8.30
N LEU A 131 -6.50 -0.39 -9.19
CA LEU A 131 -7.44 -0.98 -10.14
C LEU A 131 -6.81 -1.22 -11.53
N HIS A 132 -5.80 -0.44 -11.92
CA HIS A 132 -5.14 -0.50 -13.22
C HIS A 132 -3.60 -0.44 -13.11
N PRO A 133 -2.97 -1.29 -12.27
CA PRO A 133 -1.54 -1.20 -11.99
C PRO A 133 -0.69 -1.58 -13.20
N ALA A 134 0.48 -0.95 -13.28
CA ALA A 134 1.44 -1.20 -14.36
C ALA A 134 2.14 -2.57 -14.26
N ILE A 135 2.08 -3.25 -13.12
CA ILE A 135 2.71 -4.56 -12.88
C ILE A 135 2.33 -5.61 -13.94
N TYR A 136 1.10 -5.57 -14.44
CA TYR A 136 0.65 -6.51 -15.49
C TYR A 136 1.36 -6.33 -16.84
N ARG A 137 2.03 -5.19 -17.06
CA ARG A 137 2.73 -4.85 -18.30
C ARG A 137 4.23 -4.68 -18.13
N LYS A 138 4.68 -4.38 -16.91
CA LYS A 138 6.08 -4.10 -16.57
C LYS A 138 6.59 -5.12 -15.56
N ARG A 139 7.08 -6.26 -16.07
CA ARG A 139 7.63 -7.34 -15.23
C ARG A 139 8.73 -6.87 -14.28
N ALA A 140 9.50 -5.87 -14.67
CA ALA A 140 10.58 -5.28 -13.87
C ALA A 140 10.09 -4.74 -12.51
N ILE A 141 8.81 -4.35 -12.37
CA ILE A 141 8.24 -3.93 -11.10
C ILE A 141 8.23 -5.11 -10.11
N PHE A 142 7.72 -6.26 -10.54
CA PHE A 142 7.72 -7.46 -9.71
C PHE A 142 9.14 -7.96 -9.42
N GLU A 143 10.04 -7.87 -10.39
CA GLU A 143 11.45 -8.27 -10.22
C GLU A 143 12.19 -7.38 -9.23
N GLN A 144 11.79 -6.11 -9.07
CA GLN A 144 12.32 -5.19 -8.09
C GLN A 144 11.74 -5.42 -6.68
N GLU A 145 10.41 -5.51 -6.56
CA GLU A 145 9.70 -5.58 -5.29
C GLU A 145 9.69 -7.01 -4.71
N GLY A 146 9.55 -8.01 -5.57
CA GLY A 146 9.54 -9.43 -5.20
C GLY A 146 10.92 -9.97 -4.83
N TRP A 147 10.92 -10.95 -3.94
CA TRP A 147 12.17 -11.64 -3.60
C TRP A 147 12.65 -12.55 -4.73
N HIS A 148 13.96 -12.64 -4.87
CA HIS A 148 14.65 -13.47 -5.86
C HIS A 148 16.01 -13.92 -5.33
N TYR A 149 16.60 -14.91 -6.00
CA TYR A 149 17.96 -15.35 -5.69
C TYR A 149 18.97 -14.57 -6.51
N GLU A 150 20.05 -14.11 -5.83
CA GLU A 150 21.23 -13.54 -6.44
C GLU A 150 22.45 -14.36 -6.11
N LEU A 151 23.49 -14.27 -6.96
CA LEU A 151 24.81 -14.81 -6.63
C LEU A 151 25.50 -13.82 -5.69
N GLY A 152 25.83 -14.27 -4.49
CA GLY A 152 26.64 -13.49 -3.56
C GLY A 152 28.03 -13.28 -4.17
N GLY A 153 28.44 -12.03 -4.37
CA GLY A 153 29.76 -11.66 -4.86
C GLY A 153 30.70 -11.22 -3.73
N ASP A 154 32.02 -11.31 -3.97
CA ASP A 154 33.11 -10.98 -3.04
C ASP A 154 33.31 -9.48 -2.79
N THR A 155 32.29 -8.66 -2.77
CA THR A 155 32.45 -7.25 -2.44
C THR A 155 32.04 -6.99 -1.00
N GLU A 156 33.04 -6.81 -0.13
CA GLU A 156 32.90 -6.00 1.08
C GLU A 156 32.33 -4.64 0.66
N ALA A 157 31.02 -4.47 0.80
CA ALA A 157 30.41 -3.15 0.68
C ALA A 157 30.89 -2.34 1.87
N GLU A 158 31.82 -1.41 1.65
CA GLU A 158 32.13 -0.36 2.60
C GLU A 158 30.85 0.25 3.12
N ALA A 159 30.71 0.27 4.44
CA ALA A 159 29.62 0.89 5.17
C ALA A 159 29.62 2.40 4.88
N GLY A 160 28.86 2.80 3.88
CA GLY A 160 28.47 4.18 3.59
C GLY A 160 27.06 4.40 4.09
N ASP A 161 26.93 5.31 5.03
CA ASP A 161 25.78 5.86 5.72
C ASP A 161 24.52 5.99 4.81
N SER A 162 23.80 4.88 4.63
CA SER A 162 22.46 4.86 4.03
C SER A 162 21.59 3.90 4.82
N VAL A 163 20.45 4.42 5.29
CA VAL A 163 19.38 3.68 5.96
C VAL A 163 18.74 2.73 4.93
N ALA A 164 19.42 1.69 4.57
CA ALA A 164 18.96 0.59 3.75
C ALA A 164 19.42 -0.70 4.42
N GLY A 165 18.47 -1.60 4.66
CA GLY A 165 18.67 -2.82 5.42
C GLY A 165 19.91 -3.61 5.00
N ASP A 166 20.62 -4.08 5.99
CA ASP A 166 21.87 -4.84 5.88
C ASP A 166 21.76 -5.97 4.84
N ALA A 167 22.47 -5.79 3.72
CA ALA A 167 22.79 -6.92 2.86
C ALA A 167 23.54 -7.96 3.71
N VAL A 168 23.01 -9.16 3.81
CA VAL A 168 23.72 -10.26 4.50
C VAL A 168 25.02 -10.50 3.75
N ALA A 169 26.13 -10.23 4.40
CA ALA A 169 27.44 -10.54 3.89
C ALA A 169 27.48 -12.00 3.39
N ALA A 170 27.71 -12.18 2.09
CA ALA A 170 27.94 -13.49 1.54
C ALA A 170 29.25 -14.02 2.13
N THR A 171 29.17 -15.02 3.00
CA THR A 171 30.33 -15.77 3.38
C THR A 171 30.64 -16.77 2.28
N GLU A 172 31.81 -16.65 1.65
CA GLU A 172 32.35 -17.69 0.77
C GLU A 172 32.31 -19.05 1.47
N THR A 173 31.85 -20.05 0.76
CA THR A 173 32.10 -21.43 1.17
C THR A 173 33.57 -21.72 0.94
N ALA A 174 34.19 -22.48 1.82
CA ALA A 174 35.64 -22.81 1.80
C ALA A 174 36.10 -23.53 0.50
N ASP A 175 35.17 -23.84 -0.42
CA ASP A 175 35.42 -24.50 -1.71
C ASP A 175 35.28 -23.55 -2.93
N GLY A 176 35.08 -22.22 -2.72
CA GLY A 176 34.99 -21.25 -3.80
C GLY A 176 33.64 -21.32 -4.57
N SER A 177 32.64 -22.02 -4.07
CA SER A 177 31.30 -22.04 -4.70
C SER A 177 30.54 -20.76 -4.44
N ALA A 178 29.88 -20.18 -5.47
CA ALA A 178 29.04 -19.02 -5.33
C ALA A 178 27.79 -19.37 -4.49
N ARG A 179 27.53 -18.57 -3.44
CA ARG A 179 26.36 -18.73 -2.59
C ARG A 179 25.16 -17.99 -3.17
N LEU A 180 23.99 -18.64 -3.23
CA LEU A 180 22.74 -17.96 -3.50
C LEU A 180 22.27 -17.22 -2.25
N VAL A 181 21.95 -15.94 -2.42
CA VAL A 181 21.34 -15.08 -1.39
C VAL A 181 19.95 -14.62 -1.83
N LEU A 182 19.05 -14.44 -0.88
CA LEU A 182 17.73 -13.85 -1.14
C LEU A 182 17.87 -12.33 -1.12
N ASN A 183 17.32 -11.68 -2.15
CA ASN A 183 17.22 -10.23 -2.28
C ASN A 183 15.82 -9.83 -2.74
N GLY A 184 15.45 -8.55 -2.60
CA GLY A 184 14.17 -7.97 -3.00
C GLY A 184 13.76 -6.87 -2.02
N VAL A 185 13.11 -5.81 -2.52
CA VAL A 185 12.79 -4.62 -1.70
C VAL A 185 11.96 -5.02 -0.48
N VAL A 186 10.83 -5.69 -0.68
CA VAL A 186 9.93 -6.11 0.41
C VAL A 186 10.59 -7.12 1.36
N TYR A 187 11.38 -8.06 0.81
CA TYR A 187 12.12 -9.02 1.63
C TYR A 187 13.12 -8.33 2.57
N ASN A 188 13.89 -7.38 2.04
CA ASN A 188 14.91 -6.65 2.81
C ASN A 188 14.25 -5.75 3.86
N GLU A 189 13.14 -5.09 3.54
CA GLU A 189 12.34 -4.31 4.49
C GLU A 189 11.86 -5.17 5.67
N MET A 190 11.22 -6.30 5.37
CA MET A 190 10.73 -7.21 6.42
C MET A 190 11.85 -7.79 7.27
N LYS A 191 12.98 -8.13 6.65
CA LYS A 191 14.17 -8.60 7.36
C LYS A 191 14.70 -7.52 8.31
N GLY A 192 14.77 -6.26 7.87
CA GLY A 192 15.15 -5.12 8.70
C GLY A 192 14.17 -4.90 9.86
N ALA A 193 12.86 -4.89 9.57
CA ALA A 193 11.83 -4.70 10.59
C ALA A 193 11.82 -5.77 11.67
N LEU A 194 12.13 -7.03 11.31
CA LEU A 194 12.16 -8.17 12.24
C LEU A 194 13.56 -8.40 12.87
N SER A 195 14.56 -7.57 12.60
CA SER A 195 15.90 -7.68 13.18
C SER A 195 15.98 -7.18 14.63
N ASP A 196 15.06 -6.30 15.04
CA ASP A 196 14.94 -5.85 16.43
C ASP A 196 14.19 -6.92 17.26
N PRO A 197 14.79 -7.45 18.35
CA PRO A 197 14.11 -8.39 19.22
C PRO A 197 12.77 -7.91 19.80
N ASN A 198 12.59 -6.59 19.94
CA ASN A 198 11.34 -6.00 20.45
C ASN A 198 10.24 -5.98 19.39
N SER A 199 10.55 -6.12 18.11
CA SER A 199 9.53 -6.16 17.04
C SER A 199 8.94 -7.56 16.82
N VAL A 200 9.46 -8.59 17.51
CA VAL A 200 9.00 -9.98 17.43
C VAL A 200 8.06 -10.34 18.62
N LEU A 201 7.92 -9.44 19.60
CA LEU A 201 7.03 -9.59 20.76
C LEU A 201 5.70 -8.91 20.50
#